data_1426a16941c4339a10034bbb1235c4f2
#
_entry.id   1426a16941c4339a10034bbb1235c4f2
#
_cell.length_a   1.000
_cell.length_b   1.000
_cell.length_c   1.000
_cell.angle_alpha   90.00
_cell.angle_beta   90.00
_cell.angle_gamma   90.00
#
_symmetry.space_group_name_H-M   'P 1'
#
loop_
_entity.id
_entity.type
_entity.pdbx_description
1 polymer ?
#
loop_
_entity_poly.entity_id
_entity_poly.type
_entity_poly.pdbx_seq_one_letter_code
_entity_poly.pdbx_strand_id
1 'polypeptide(L)'
;VAQQGHRDRLSAIDASFLHQERESSHMHVGAIVMLEGPPPSHEELAGHIESRLGLVPRYRQKLAFPRFEMGRPCWVDDRRFNIDYHVRHTALASPGTTEQLRVLAGRIFSQRLDRSKPLWETWLVEGLEQGRVAIISKTHHALVDGVSGVDIATVLFDLEPTPPERDAANQRWSPEPEPSQAELVTEGVKGALRLPARLAGGALGAATSPLRALDRTREALEGVGEMVRATLDPAPDVPLNVPIGSHRRVFWLQRELADFKAVKDAL
;
A
#
# COMPACT_ATOMS: atom_id res chain seq x y z
N VAL A 1 -29.33 -4.13 2.37
CA VAL A 1 -28.99 -3.21 3.46
C VAL A 1 -28.07 -2.18 2.85
N ALA A 2 -28.55 -0.94 2.67
CA ALA A 2 -27.78 0.16 2.14
C ALA A 2 -26.59 0.41 3.07
N GLN A 3 -25.37 0.15 2.61
CA GLN A 3 -24.15 0.59 3.27
C GLN A 3 -24.20 2.13 3.25
N GLN A 4 -24.43 2.71 4.41
CA GLN A 4 -24.23 4.14 4.60
C GLN A 4 -22.77 4.43 4.25
N GLY A 5 -22.57 5.24 3.19
CA GLY A 5 -21.25 5.63 2.71
C GLY A 5 -20.46 6.37 3.78
N HIS A 6 -19.80 5.62 4.63
CA HIS A 6 -18.75 6.16 5.47
C HIS A 6 -17.54 6.35 4.55
N ARG A 7 -17.38 7.57 4.05
CA ARG A 7 -16.17 7.99 3.34
C ARG A 7 -14.99 7.71 4.25
N ASP A 8 -14.23 6.72 3.87
CA ASP A 8 -13.16 6.17 4.71
C ASP A 8 -12.00 7.17 4.73
N ARG A 9 -11.80 7.82 5.88
CA ARG A 9 -10.64 8.68 6.08
C ARG A 9 -9.40 7.85 6.36
N LEU A 10 -8.29 8.30 5.85
CA LEU A 10 -7.02 7.69 6.22
C LEU A 10 -6.86 7.68 7.73
N SER A 11 -6.33 6.57 8.25
CA SER A 11 -5.86 6.53 9.62
C SER A 11 -4.77 7.59 9.85
N ALA A 12 -4.44 7.89 11.09
CA ALA A 12 -3.33 8.80 11.38
C ALA A 12 -1.99 8.23 10.89
N ILE A 13 -1.83 6.91 10.98
CA ILE A 13 -0.65 6.18 10.54
C ILE A 13 -0.52 6.25 9.02
N ASP A 14 -1.59 5.92 8.27
CA ASP A 14 -1.57 5.95 6.81
C ASP A 14 -1.32 7.35 6.27
N ALA A 15 -1.92 8.38 6.91
CA ALA A 15 -1.66 9.76 6.57
C ALA A 15 -0.20 10.15 6.84
N SER A 16 0.43 9.60 7.88
CA SER A 16 1.84 9.87 8.18
C SER A 16 2.77 9.41 7.06
N PHE A 17 2.49 8.29 6.40
CA PHE A 17 3.26 7.83 5.25
C PHE A 17 3.22 8.83 4.08
N LEU A 18 2.07 9.48 3.85
CA LEU A 18 1.95 10.51 2.82
C LEU A 18 2.77 11.77 3.14
N HIS A 19 2.87 12.14 4.44
CA HIS A 19 3.65 13.29 4.89
C HIS A 19 5.15 13.00 4.94
N GLN A 20 5.53 11.75 5.23
CA GLN A 20 6.93 11.33 5.25
C GLN A 20 7.52 11.17 3.86
N GLU A 21 6.68 10.92 2.85
CA GLU A 21 7.13 10.76 1.48
C GLU A 21 7.78 12.04 0.94
N ARG A 22 9.02 11.91 0.45
CA ARG A 22 9.83 12.98 -0.17
C ARG A 22 10.18 12.60 -1.59
N GLU A 23 10.76 13.53 -2.34
CA GLU A 23 11.22 13.26 -3.72
C GLU A 23 12.22 12.11 -3.81
N SER A 24 13.07 11.96 -2.82
CA SER A 24 14.06 10.89 -2.75
C SER A 24 13.67 9.72 -1.86
N SER A 25 12.56 9.80 -1.12
CA SER A 25 12.13 8.75 -0.19
C SER A 25 10.65 8.45 -0.38
N HIS A 26 10.35 7.47 -1.21
CA HIS A 26 8.99 7.05 -1.51
C HIS A 26 8.51 6.03 -0.48
N MET A 27 7.26 6.10 -0.10
CA MET A 27 6.63 5.15 0.82
C MET A 27 5.93 4.04 0.03
N HIS A 28 6.70 3.31 -0.77
CA HIS A 28 6.22 2.22 -1.61
C HIS A 28 6.62 0.87 -1.03
N VAL A 29 5.70 -0.08 -1.13
CA VAL A 29 5.98 -1.51 -1.01
C VAL A 29 6.10 -2.04 -2.43
N GLY A 30 7.19 -2.75 -2.71
CA GLY A 30 7.45 -3.33 -4.03
C GLY A 30 7.72 -4.83 -3.94
N ALA A 31 7.23 -5.56 -4.92
CA ALA A 31 7.52 -6.99 -5.06
C ALA A 31 7.90 -7.31 -6.50
N ILE A 32 8.75 -8.32 -6.66
CA ILE A 32 9.13 -8.90 -7.94
C ILE A 32 8.90 -10.39 -7.85
N VAL A 33 8.04 -10.90 -8.72
CA VAL A 33 7.76 -12.33 -8.83
C VAL A 33 8.23 -12.77 -10.20
N MET A 34 9.10 -13.78 -10.25
CA MET A 34 9.52 -14.41 -11.50
C MET A 34 8.74 -15.70 -11.68
N LEU A 35 8.16 -15.88 -12.85
CA LEU A 35 7.35 -17.02 -13.20
C LEU A 35 7.99 -17.73 -14.40
N GLU A 36 7.81 -19.04 -14.46
CA GLU A 36 8.13 -19.81 -15.63
C GLU A 36 7.04 -19.58 -16.69
N GLY A 37 7.47 -19.43 -17.96
CA GLY A 37 6.57 -19.11 -19.07
C GLY A 37 5.61 -20.22 -19.46
N PRO A 38 4.73 -20.03 -20.44
CA PRO A 38 4.62 -18.84 -21.27
C PRO A 38 3.98 -17.65 -20.54
N PRO A 39 4.33 -16.39 -20.91
CA PRO A 39 3.70 -15.21 -20.32
C PRO A 39 2.21 -15.14 -20.69
N PRO A 40 1.35 -14.70 -19.77
CA PRO A 40 0.01 -14.27 -20.14
C PRO A 40 0.11 -13.02 -21.05
N SER A 41 -0.85 -12.82 -21.92
CA SER A 41 -0.96 -11.54 -22.61
C SER A 41 -1.29 -10.42 -21.62
N HIS A 42 -1.03 -9.17 -22.04
CA HIS A 42 -1.41 -8.00 -21.23
C HIS A 42 -2.92 -8.00 -20.94
N GLU A 43 -3.74 -8.32 -21.93
CA GLU A 43 -5.20 -8.36 -21.79
C GLU A 43 -5.66 -9.44 -20.80
N GLU A 44 -5.04 -10.62 -20.83
CA GLU A 44 -5.33 -11.69 -19.87
C GLU A 44 -4.97 -11.27 -18.43
N LEU A 45 -3.79 -10.69 -18.23
CA LEU A 45 -3.39 -10.21 -16.90
C LEU A 45 -4.29 -9.07 -16.42
N ALA A 46 -4.58 -8.09 -17.27
CA ALA A 46 -5.45 -6.97 -16.93
C ALA A 46 -6.87 -7.45 -16.58
N GLY A 47 -7.46 -8.33 -17.41
CA GLY A 47 -8.78 -8.92 -17.16
C GLY A 47 -8.80 -9.74 -15.87
N HIS A 48 -7.74 -10.52 -15.61
CA HIS A 48 -7.59 -11.29 -14.39
C HIS A 48 -7.60 -10.38 -13.13
N ILE A 49 -6.82 -9.31 -13.14
CA ILE A 49 -6.77 -8.35 -12.03
C ILE A 49 -8.12 -7.64 -11.91
N GLU A 50 -8.68 -7.14 -13.02
CA GLU A 50 -9.93 -6.39 -13.01
C GLU A 50 -11.08 -7.20 -12.44
N SER A 51 -11.17 -8.48 -12.78
CA SER A 51 -12.18 -9.40 -12.25
C SER A 51 -12.15 -9.55 -10.73
N ARG A 52 -11.01 -9.25 -10.10
CA ARG A 52 -10.75 -9.41 -8.67
C ARG A 52 -10.78 -8.10 -7.87
N LEU A 53 -10.83 -6.96 -8.55
CA LEU A 53 -10.86 -5.66 -7.86
C LEU A 53 -12.08 -5.48 -6.94
N GLY A 54 -13.15 -6.25 -7.14
CA GLY A 54 -14.27 -6.33 -6.21
C GLY A 54 -13.88 -6.83 -4.82
N LEU A 55 -12.84 -7.63 -4.70
CA LEU A 55 -12.30 -8.15 -3.43
C LEU A 55 -11.49 -7.08 -2.69
N VAL A 56 -10.96 -6.11 -3.41
CA VAL A 56 -10.09 -5.04 -2.91
C VAL A 56 -10.58 -3.68 -3.42
N PRO A 57 -11.75 -3.20 -2.97
CA PRO A 57 -12.37 -1.98 -3.49
C PRO A 57 -11.44 -0.76 -3.43
N ARG A 58 -10.54 -0.73 -2.45
CA ARG A 58 -9.53 0.31 -2.26
C ARG A 58 -8.63 0.53 -3.49
N TYR A 59 -8.43 -0.51 -4.30
CA TYR A 59 -7.60 -0.43 -5.51
C TYR A 59 -8.28 0.33 -6.66
N ARG A 60 -9.57 0.69 -6.54
CA ARG A 60 -10.29 1.59 -7.44
C ARG A 60 -10.45 2.99 -6.84
N GLN A 61 -9.89 3.23 -5.66
CA GLN A 61 -10.03 4.49 -4.94
C GLN A 61 -8.74 5.31 -5.00
N LYS A 62 -8.91 6.62 -5.13
CA LYS A 62 -7.85 7.62 -5.03
C LYS A 62 -8.00 8.47 -3.78
N LEU A 63 -6.99 9.27 -3.49
CA LEU A 63 -7.01 10.19 -2.36
C LEU A 63 -7.66 11.53 -2.75
N ALA A 64 -8.63 11.97 -1.95
CA ALA A 64 -9.17 13.32 -2.00
C ALA A 64 -8.61 14.14 -0.83
N PHE A 65 -7.93 15.23 -1.16
CA PHE A 65 -7.30 16.11 -0.19
C PHE A 65 -8.22 17.30 0.10
N PRO A 66 -8.57 17.57 1.38
CA PRO A 66 -9.26 18.80 1.75
C PRO A 66 -8.39 20.02 1.43
N ARG A 67 -9.01 21.11 0.98
CA ARG A 67 -8.28 22.38 0.80
C ARG A 67 -7.69 22.86 2.13
N PHE A 68 -6.57 23.56 2.04
CA PHE A 68 -5.85 24.12 3.19
C PHE A 68 -5.42 23.08 4.22
N GLU A 69 -5.28 21.81 3.81
CA GLU A 69 -4.91 20.71 4.69
C GLU A 69 -5.80 20.60 5.96
N MET A 70 -7.06 21.06 5.84
CA MET A 70 -8.03 21.05 6.93
C MET A 70 -8.58 19.66 7.20
N GLY A 71 -7.70 18.73 7.58
CA GLY A 71 -8.03 17.36 7.92
C GLY A 71 -7.27 16.33 7.09
N ARG A 72 -7.40 15.07 7.48
CA ARG A 72 -6.77 13.96 6.77
C ARG A 72 -7.48 13.69 5.44
N PRO A 73 -6.73 13.25 4.42
CA PRO A 73 -7.32 12.81 3.16
C PRO A 73 -8.35 11.68 3.37
N CYS A 74 -9.25 11.55 2.44
CA CYS A 74 -10.19 10.43 2.40
C CYS A 74 -10.07 9.67 1.07
N TRP A 75 -10.44 8.41 1.12
CA TRP A 75 -10.55 7.57 -0.07
C TRP A 75 -11.86 7.88 -0.79
N VAL A 76 -11.77 8.06 -2.10
CA VAL A 76 -12.93 8.29 -2.97
C VAL A 76 -12.77 7.44 -4.21
N ASP A 77 -13.87 6.97 -4.76
CA ASP A 77 -13.85 6.20 -5.99
C ASP A 77 -13.27 7.02 -7.15
N ASP A 78 -12.32 6.46 -7.88
CA ASP A 78 -11.83 7.09 -9.09
C ASP A 78 -12.79 6.83 -10.25
N ARG A 79 -13.66 7.80 -10.54
CA ARG A 79 -14.63 7.71 -11.65
C ARG A 79 -13.99 7.56 -13.03
N ARG A 80 -12.69 7.79 -13.13
CA ARG A 80 -11.89 7.64 -14.35
C ARG A 80 -10.89 6.50 -14.21
N PHE A 81 -11.20 5.55 -13.33
CA PHE A 81 -10.35 4.36 -13.19
C PHE A 81 -10.16 3.70 -14.55
N ASN A 82 -8.91 3.42 -14.87
CA ASN A 82 -8.51 2.73 -16.09
C ASN A 82 -7.49 1.65 -15.72
N ILE A 83 -7.83 0.41 -15.96
CA ILE A 83 -6.98 -0.73 -15.63
C ILE A 83 -5.64 -0.68 -16.39
N ASP A 84 -5.62 -0.22 -17.63
CA ASP A 84 -4.41 -0.14 -18.46
C ASP A 84 -3.39 0.88 -17.94
N TYR A 85 -3.83 1.85 -17.14
CA TYR A 85 -2.91 2.74 -16.44
C TYR A 85 -2.17 2.01 -15.33
N HIS A 86 -2.81 1.07 -14.67
CA HIS A 86 -2.30 0.37 -13.50
C HIS A 86 -1.60 -0.93 -13.85
N VAL A 87 -2.08 -1.66 -14.85
CA VAL A 87 -1.46 -2.87 -15.37
C VAL A 87 -0.70 -2.51 -16.63
N ARG A 88 0.61 -2.56 -16.54
CA ARG A 88 1.51 -2.13 -17.60
C ARG A 88 2.30 -3.28 -18.17
N HIS A 89 2.69 -3.17 -19.41
CA HIS A 89 3.46 -4.19 -20.11
C HIS A 89 4.78 -3.61 -20.62
N THR A 90 5.84 -4.38 -20.52
CA THR A 90 7.16 -4.05 -21.07
C THR A 90 7.95 -5.34 -21.34
N ALA A 91 9.02 -5.22 -22.07
CA ALA A 91 9.93 -6.33 -22.34
C ALA A 91 11.38 -5.92 -22.10
N LEU A 92 12.19 -6.89 -21.69
CA LEU A 92 13.64 -6.71 -21.64
C LEU A 92 14.24 -6.88 -23.04
N ALA A 93 15.26 -6.09 -23.34
CA ALA A 93 16.08 -6.33 -24.52
C ALA A 93 16.85 -7.64 -24.36
N SER A 94 17.07 -8.37 -25.49
CA SER A 94 17.94 -9.55 -25.46
C SER A 94 19.30 -9.22 -24.85
N PRO A 95 19.85 -10.09 -24.00
CA PRO A 95 19.45 -11.46 -23.67
C PRO A 95 18.42 -11.61 -22.54
N GLY A 96 17.95 -10.54 -21.91
CA GLY A 96 16.92 -10.61 -20.85
C GLY A 96 17.46 -11.12 -19.51
N THR A 97 18.67 -10.71 -19.15
CA THR A 97 19.35 -11.20 -17.94
C THR A 97 18.67 -10.71 -16.65
N THR A 98 18.93 -11.42 -15.57
CA THR A 98 18.51 -11.00 -14.21
C THR A 98 19.03 -9.60 -13.87
N GLU A 99 20.20 -9.20 -14.35
CA GLU A 99 20.73 -7.85 -14.11
C GLU A 99 19.90 -6.79 -14.86
N GLN A 100 19.49 -7.06 -16.08
CA GLN A 100 18.57 -6.16 -16.81
C GLN A 100 17.24 -6.01 -16.08
N LEU A 101 16.70 -7.09 -15.50
CA LEU A 101 15.50 -7.04 -14.67
C LEU A 101 15.70 -6.16 -13.42
N ARG A 102 16.84 -6.31 -12.73
CA ARG A 102 17.21 -5.47 -11.58
C ARG A 102 17.26 -3.98 -11.92
N VAL A 103 17.87 -3.66 -13.06
CA VAL A 103 17.94 -2.27 -13.55
C VAL A 103 16.56 -1.72 -13.84
N LEU A 104 15.70 -2.48 -14.52
CA LEU A 104 14.33 -2.10 -14.80
C LEU A 104 13.52 -1.89 -13.50
N ALA A 105 13.60 -2.84 -12.58
CA ALA A 105 12.93 -2.74 -11.28
C ALA A 105 13.41 -1.52 -10.50
N GLY A 106 14.72 -1.25 -10.50
CA GLY A 106 15.29 -0.05 -9.89
C GLY A 106 14.70 1.24 -10.48
N ARG A 107 14.50 1.30 -11.79
CA ARG A 107 13.84 2.44 -12.46
C ARG A 107 12.38 2.58 -12.05
N ILE A 108 11.62 1.48 -12.03
CA ILE A 108 10.21 1.47 -11.64
C ILE A 108 10.06 1.93 -10.18
N PHE A 109 10.86 1.39 -9.26
CA PHE A 109 10.82 1.77 -7.85
C PHE A 109 11.40 3.16 -7.55
N SER A 110 12.15 3.75 -8.47
CA SER A 110 12.62 5.14 -8.37
C SER A 110 11.53 6.16 -8.72
N GLN A 111 10.45 5.76 -9.38
CA GLN A 111 9.37 6.65 -9.78
C GLN A 111 8.29 6.70 -8.69
N ARG A 112 7.79 7.89 -8.40
CA ARG A 112 6.65 8.07 -7.50
C ARG A 112 5.36 7.61 -8.17
N LEU A 113 4.43 7.12 -7.35
CA LEU A 113 3.05 6.91 -7.77
C LEU A 113 2.32 8.24 -7.91
N ASP A 114 1.49 8.37 -8.93
CA ASP A 114 0.65 9.55 -9.13
C ASP A 114 -0.48 9.58 -8.08
N ARG A 115 -0.42 10.55 -7.17
CA ARG A 115 -1.40 10.70 -6.08
C ARG A 115 -2.79 11.11 -6.55
N SER A 116 -2.95 11.47 -7.83
CA SER A 116 -4.26 11.75 -8.43
C SER A 116 -4.99 10.48 -8.89
N LYS A 117 -4.36 9.32 -8.75
CA LYS A 117 -4.81 7.99 -9.15
C LYS A 117 -4.83 7.05 -7.94
N PRO A 118 -5.45 5.87 -8.06
CA PRO A 118 -5.22 4.76 -7.14
C PRO A 118 -3.72 4.45 -7.02
N LEU A 119 -3.26 4.26 -5.78
CA LEU A 119 -1.84 4.28 -5.43
C LEU A 119 -1.15 2.92 -5.63
N TRP A 120 -1.27 2.36 -6.82
CA TRP A 120 -0.61 1.10 -7.18
C TRP A 120 -0.34 1.00 -8.67
N GLU A 121 0.61 0.17 -9.04
CA GLU A 121 0.87 -0.25 -10.42
C GLU A 121 1.49 -1.65 -10.44
N THR A 122 1.19 -2.40 -11.48
CA THR A 122 1.73 -3.73 -11.75
C THR A 122 2.28 -3.77 -13.17
N TRP A 123 3.46 -4.33 -13.32
CA TRP A 123 4.16 -4.43 -14.60
C TRP A 123 4.34 -5.89 -14.99
N LEU A 124 3.83 -6.27 -16.14
CA LEU A 124 4.20 -7.51 -16.81
C LEU A 124 5.50 -7.26 -17.58
N VAL A 125 6.52 -8.04 -17.30
CA VAL A 125 7.84 -7.92 -17.92
C VAL A 125 8.17 -9.20 -18.66
N GLU A 126 8.22 -9.12 -19.96
CA GLU A 126 8.58 -10.23 -20.84
C GLU A 126 10.05 -10.17 -21.27
N GLY A 127 10.48 -11.18 -22.04
CA GLY A 127 11.80 -11.22 -22.63
C GLY A 127 12.92 -11.62 -21.65
N LEU A 128 12.60 -12.23 -20.52
CA LEU A 128 13.60 -12.80 -19.64
C LEU A 128 14.21 -14.04 -20.27
N GLU A 129 15.49 -14.27 -19.97
CA GLU A 129 16.18 -15.50 -20.35
C GLU A 129 15.44 -16.75 -19.88
N GLN A 130 15.57 -17.85 -20.61
CA GLN A 130 14.88 -19.13 -20.37
C GLN A 130 13.36 -19.07 -20.55
N GLY A 131 12.83 -18.09 -21.28
CA GLY A 131 11.39 -17.93 -21.51
C GLY A 131 10.61 -17.54 -20.25
N ARG A 132 11.26 -17.05 -19.21
CA ARG A 132 10.62 -16.59 -17.98
C ARG A 132 9.95 -15.24 -18.20
N VAL A 133 9.08 -14.91 -17.27
CA VAL A 133 8.37 -13.65 -17.19
C VAL A 133 8.46 -13.12 -15.75
N ALA A 134 8.42 -11.83 -15.58
CA ALA A 134 8.36 -11.23 -14.24
C ALA A 134 7.13 -10.34 -14.09
N ILE A 135 6.58 -10.33 -12.88
CA ILE A 135 5.58 -9.37 -12.45
C ILE A 135 6.23 -8.48 -11.40
N ILE A 136 6.27 -7.18 -11.67
CA ILE A 136 6.74 -6.17 -10.72
C ILE A 136 5.53 -5.40 -10.23
N SER A 137 5.24 -5.48 -8.93
CA SER A 137 4.18 -4.71 -8.31
C SER A 137 4.75 -3.62 -7.42
N LYS A 138 4.07 -2.48 -7.40
CA LYS A 138 4.40 -1.33 -6.57
C LYS A 138 3.12 -0.73 -6.00
N THR A 139 3.04 -0.60 -4.69
CA THR A 139 1.87 -0.11 -3.98
C THR A 139 2.32 0.88 -2.91
N HIS A 140 1.60 1.97 -2.73
CA HIS A 140 1.90 2.91 -1.66
C HIS A 140 1.53 2.32 -0.30
N HIS A 141 2.36 2.55 0.71
CA HIS A 141 2.17 2.01 2.05
C HIS A 141 0.82 2.39 2.66
N ALA A 142 0.34 3.61 2.40
CA ALA A 142 -0.99 4.06 2.85
C ALA A 142 -2.16 3.23 2.29
N LEU A 143 -1.96 2.45 1.23
CA LEU A 143 -2.99 1.59 0.64
C LEU A 143 -2.97 0.18 1.23
N VAL A 144 -1.81 -0.29 1.68
CA VAL A 144 -1.59 -1.66 2.17
C VAL A 144 -2.01 -1.82 3.63
N ASP A 145 -1.85 -0.78 4.44
CA ASP A 145 -2.03 -0.83 5.91
C ASP A 145 -3.49 -0.63 6.37
N GLY A 146 -4.39 -0.41 5.43
CA GLY A 146 -5.81 -0.38 5.76
C GLY A 146 -6.30 -1.79 6.14
N VAL A 147 -6.95 -1.89 7.26
CA VAL A 147 -7.74 -2.95 7.92
C VAL A 147 -8.07 -4.26 7.13
N SER A 148 -7.71 -4.35 5.87
CA SER A 148 -8.13 -5.46 5.00
C SER A 148 -7.09 -6.57 4.88
N GLY A 149 -5.83 -6.39 5.25
CA GLY A 149 -4.80 -7.45 5.18
C GLY A 149 -4.69 -8.19 3.84
N VAL A 150 -5.46 -7.76 2.85
CA VAL A 150 -5.49 -8.38 1.53
C VAL A 150 -4.41 -7.70 0.70
N ASP A 151 -3.26 -8.32 0.69
CA ASP A 151 -2.16 -7.91 -0.17
C ASP A 151 -2.57 -8.06 -1.64
N ILE A 152 -2.07 -7.20 -2.51
CA ILE A 152 -2.22 -7.32 -3.96
C ILE A 152 -1.77 -8.70 -4.46
N ALA A 153 -0.86 -9.36 -3.77
CA ALA A 153 -0.45 -10.72 -4.04
C ALA A 153 -1.63 -11.71 -4.02
N THR A 154 -2.60 -11.54 -3.11
CA THR A 154 -3.80 -12.39 -3.04
C THR A 154 -4.81 -12.09 -4.15
N VAL A 155 -4.71 -10.92 -4.76
CA VAL A 155 -5.48 -10.57 -5.97
C VAL A 155 -4.82 -11.15 -7.20
N LEU A 156 -3.49 -11.10 -7.27
CA LEU A 156 -2.72 -11.55 -8.43
C LEU A 156 -2.56 -13.07 -8.48
N PHE A 157 -2.46 -13.74 -7.34
CA PHE A 157 -2.11 -15.16 -7.29
C PHE A 157 -3.19 -15.97 -6.60
N ASP A 158 -3.44 -17.15 -7.15
CA ASP A 158 -4.21 -18.20 -6.51
C ASP A 158 -3.26 -19.17 -5.81
N LEU A 159 -3.73 -19.80 -4.74
CA LEU A 159 -2.97 -20.83 -4.02
C LEU A 159 -3.03 -22.18 -4.74
N GLU A 160 -3.96 -22.33 -5.68
CA GLU A 160 -4.19 -23.55 -6.45
C GLU A 160 -3.97 -23.31 -7.95
N PRO A 161 -3.41 -24.28 -8.69
CA PRO A 161 -3.20 -24.16 -10.13
C PRO A 161 -4.48 -23.98 -10.92
N THR A 162 -5.59 -24.51 -10.40
CA THR A 162 -6.93 -24.38 -11.00
C THR A 162 -7.87 -23.82 -9.94
N PRO A 163 -7.93 -22.50 -9.80
CA PRO A 163 -8.82 -21.90 -8.82
C PRO A 163 -10.29 -22.13 -9.22
N PRO A 164 -11.20 -22.22 -8.25
CA PRO A 164 -12.62 -22.29 -8.53
C PRO A 164 -13.07 -21.06 -9.33
N GLU A 165 -13.96 -21.28 -10.30
CA GLU A 165 -14.58 -20.16 -11.01
C GLU A 165 -15.24 -19.24 -10.00
N ARG A 166 -14.73 -18.01 -9.94
CA ARG A 166 -15.33 -16.97 -9.09
C ARG A 166 -16.35 -16.23 -9.96
N ASP A 167 -17.56 -16.14 -9.46
CA ASP A 167 -18.62 -15.31 -10.04
C ASP A 167 -18.24 -13.81 -9.95
N ALA A 168 -17.14 -13.45 -10.56
CA ALA A 168 -16.68 -12.05 -10.64
C ALA A 168 -17.56 -11.21 -11.58
N ALA A 169 -18.37 -11.89 -12.39
CA ALA A 169 -19.02 -11.29 -13.56
C ALA A 169 -20.22 -10.37 -13.24
N ASN A 170 -20.74 -10.31 -12.03
CA ASN A 170 -22.04 -9.65 -11.80
C ASN A 170 -22.06 -8.42 -10.91
N GLN A 171 -20.96 -8.00 -10.35
CA GLN A 171 -20.93 -6.70 -9.65
C GLN A 171 -20.43 -5.62 -10.61
N ARG A 172 -21.36 -5.06 -11.40
CA ARG A 172 -21.08 -3.81 -12.12
C ARG A 172 -20.70 -2.76 -11.07
N TRP A 173 -19.40 -2.51 -10.96
CA TRP A 173 -18.90 -1.43 -10.12
C TRP A 173 -19.46 -0.10 -10.64
N SER A 174 -20.08 0.65 -9.77
CA SER A 174 -20.57 1.99 -10.05
C SER A 174 -19.91 2.95 -9.06
N PRO A 175 -19.02 3.84 -9.53
CA PRO A 175 -18.30 4.74 -8.65
C PRO A 175 -19.24 5.75 -7.99
N GLU A 176 -19.06 5.96 -6.69
CA GLU A 176 -19.76 7.01 -5.97
C GLU A 176 -19.32 8.42 -6.45
N PRO A 177 -20.22 9.43 -6.34
CA PRO A 177 -19.85 10.79 -6.66
C PRO A 177 -18.72 11.30 -5.78
N GLU A 178 -17.74 11.95 -6.40
CA GLU A 178 -16.63 12.58 -5.67
C GLU A 178 -17.17 13.72 -4.78
N PRO A 179 -16.78 13.78 -3.49
CA PRO A 179 -17.23 14.82 -2.58
C PRO A 179 -16.74 16.20 -3.03
N SER A 180 -17.60 17.21 -2.83
CA SER A 180 -17.20 18.59 -3.02
C SER A 180 -16.15 19.01 -1.98
N GLN A 181 -15.36 20.02 -2.29
CA GLN A 181 -14.38 20.56 -1.34
C GLN A 181 -15.03 21.08 -0.04
N ALA A 182 -16.28 21.61 -0.13
CA ALA A 182 -17.03 22.05 1.03
C ALA A 182 -17.38 20.86 1.96
N GLU A 183 -17.74 19.72 1.40
CA GLU A 183 -18.01 18.51 2.18
C GLU A 183 -16.73 17.97 2.84
N LEU A 184 -15.61 17.94 2.10
CA LEU A 184 -14.32 17.49 2.64
C LEU A 184 -13.86 18.33 3.83
N VAL A 185 -13.96 19.67 3.71
CA VAL A 185 -13.61 20.61 4.78
C VAL A 185 -14.59 20.47 5.96
N THR A 186 -15.89 20.44 5.70
CA THR A 186 -16.90 20.29 6.76
C THR A 186 -16.70 19.02 7.56
N GLU A 187 -16.41 17.92 6.90
CA GLU A 187 -16.12 16.65 7.56
C GLU A 187 -14.78 16.71 8.31
N GLY A 188 -13.79 17.48 7.82
CA GLY A 188 -12.54 17.77 8.51
C GLY A 188 -12.76 18.46 9.85
N VAL A 189 -13.51 19.55 9.81
CA VAL A 189 -13.86 20.34 11.01
C VAL A 189 -14.70 19.52 12.00
N LYS A 190 -15.70 18.79 11.54
CA LYS A 190 -16.48 17.88 12.41
C LYS A 190 -15.60 16.84 13.09
N GLY A 191 -14.62 16.29 12.37
CA GLY A 191 -13.65 15.34 12.94
C GLY A 191 -12.79 15.97 14.05
N ALA A 192 -12.33 17.20 13.84
CA ALA A 192 -11.55 17.94 14.83
C ALA A 192 -12.39 18.30 16.06
N LEU A 193 -13.63 18.73 15.88
CA LEU A 193 -14.56 19.05 16.97
C LEU A 193 -14.98 17.84 17.81
N ARG A 194 -15.00 16.63 17.22
CA ARG A 194 -15.31 15.39 17.95
C ARG A 194 -14.12 14.84 18.76
N LEU A 195 -12.92 15.36 18.55
CA LEU A 195 -11.73 14.91 19.27
C LEU A 195 -11.83 15.17 20.78
N PRO A 196 -12.20 16.38 21.25
CA PRO A 196 -12.41 16.63 22.66
C PRO A 196 -13.50 15.76 23.28
N ALA A 197 -14.60 15.53 22.56
CA ALA A 197 -15.69 14.67 23.04
C ALA A 197 -15.27 13.19 23.16
N ARG A 198 -14.41 12.70 22.27
CA ARG A 198 -13.85 11.35 22.37
C ARG A 198 -12.89 11.22 23.55
N LEU A 199 -12.07 12.25 23.80
CA LEU A 199 -11.19 12.30 24.97
C LEU A 199 -11.99 12.36 26.26
N ALA A 200 -13.05 13.16 26.32
CA ALA A 200 -13.96 13.23 27.47
C ALA A 200 -14.74 11.92 27.67
N GLY A 201 -15.20 11.28 26.59
CA GLY A 201 -15.86 9.96 26.65
C GLY A 201 -14.90 8.85 27.09
N GLY A 202 -13.65 8.93 26.71
CA GLY A 202 -12.58 8.07 27.21
C GLY A 202 -12.34 8.24 28.71
N ALA A 203 -12.37 9.49 29.21
CA ALA A 203 -12.26 9.81 30.64
C ALA A 203 -13.47 9.30 31.45
N LEU A 204 -14.70 9.41 30.90
CA LEU A 204 -15.90 8.87 31.51
C LEU A 204 -15.89 7.33 31.53
N GLY A 205 -15.43 6.68 30.46
CA GLY A 205 -15.21 5.22 30.40
C GLY A 205 -14.14 4.75 31.39
N ALA A 206 -13.12 5.56 31.64
CA ALA A 206 -12.10 5.32 32.65
C ALA A 206 -12.69 5.34 34.08
N ALA A 207 -13.66 6.20 34.34
CA ALA A 207 -14.36 6.27 35.63
C ALA A 207 -15.22 5.03 35.91
N THR A 208 -15.76 4.39 34.87
CA THR A 208 -16.59 3.19 35.00
C THR A 208 -15.81 1.86 35.01
N SER A 209 -14.54 1.86 34.58
CA SER A 209 -13.67 0.67 34.58
C SER A 209 -12.21 1.08 34.78
N PRO A 210 -11.83 1.47 36.00
CA PRO A 210 -10.52 2.08 36.27
C PRO A 210 -9.33 1.17 35.96
N LEU A 211 -9.45 -0.13 36.18
CA LEU A 211 -8.38 -1.09 35.91
C LEU A 211 -8.09 -1.21 34.39
N ARG A 212 -9.15 -1.34 33.56
CA ARG A 212 -8.97 -1.36 32.10
C ARG A 212 -8.51 -0.04 31.50
N ALA A 213 -8.84 1.04 32.15
CA ALA A 213 -8.35 2.37 31.77
C ALA A 213 -6.88 2.54 32.12
N LEU A 214 -6.44 2.03 33.26
CA LEU A 214 -5.02 2.03 33.67
C LEU A 214 -4.17 1.20 32.71
N ASP A 215 -4.61 0.01 32.29
CA ASP A 215 -3.89 -0.82 31.33
C ASP A 215 -3.77 -0.11 29.96
N ARG A 216 -4.85 0.45 29.44
CA ARG A 216 -4.85 1.20 28.16
C ARG A 216 -4.01 2.48 28.23
N THR A 217 -4.04 3.17 29.36
CA THR A 217 -3.21 4.38 29.55
C THR A 217 -1.74 4.01 29.68
N ARG A 218 -1.45 2.92 30.33
CA ARG A 218 -0.08 2.39 30.43
C ARG A 218 0.46 1.95 29.07
N GLU A 219 -0.29 1.19 28.29
CA GLU A 219 0.07 0.81 26.90
C GLU A 219 0.24 2.04 26.00
N ALA A 220 -0.64 3.04 26.12
CA ALA A 220 -0.51 4.28 25.37
C ALA A 220 0.70 5.13 25.80
N LEU A 221 0.99 5.19 27.11
CA LEU A 221 2.17 5.89 27.67
C LEU A 221 3.47 5.14 27.32
N GLU A 222 3.47 3.81 27.35
CA GLU A 222 4.60 3.00 26.91
C GLU A 222 4.87 3.22 25.41
N GLY A 223 3.82 3.20 24.54
CA GLY A 223 3.96 3.49 23.11
C GLY A 223 4.42 4.93 22.82
N VAL A 224 3.90 5.93 23.55
CA VAL A 224 4.39 7.31 23.43
C VAL A 224 5.82 7.44 24.00
N GLY A 225 6.12 6.76 25.10
CA GLY A 225 7.46 6.71 25.68
C GLY A 225 8.49 6.10 24.73
N GLU A 226 8.14 5.00 24.05
CA GLU A 226 8.99 4.40 23.02
C GLU A 226 9.19 5.34 21.82
N MET A 227 8.14 6.00 21.37
CA MET A 227 8.23 6.94 20.24
C MET A 227 9.07 8.18 20.59
N VAL A 228 8.93 8.73 21.81
CA VAL A 228 9.78 9.82 22.32
C VAL A 228 11.21 9.33 22.49
N ARG A 229 11.42 8.14 23.02
CA ARG A 229 12.75 7.56 23.18
C ARG A 229 13.44 7.32 21.84
N ALA A 230 12.72 6.76 20.86
CA ALA A 230 13.23 6.58 19.49
C ALA A 230 13.55 7.92 18.79
N THR A 231 12.88 9.00 19.19
CA THR A 231 13.16 10.34 18.66
C THR A 231 14.35 11.00 19.37
N LEU A 232 14.54 10.73 20.66
CA LEU A 232 15.61 11.28 21.47
C LEU A 232 16.92 10.47 21.42
N ASP A 233 16.81 9.19 21.07
CA ASP A 233 17.94 8.28 20.88
C ASP A 233 17.97 7.83 19.41
N PRO A 234 18.45 8.68 18.51
CA PRO A 234 18.50 8.35 17.09
C PRO A 234 19.39 7.13 16.87
N ALA A 235 19.00 6.31 15.91
CA ALA A 235 19.78 5.15 15.52
C ALA A 235 21.24 5.55 15.30
N PRO A 236 22.20 4.72 15.72
CA PRO A 236 23.61 5.05 15.63
C PRO A 236 24.00 5.34 14.16
N ASP A 237 24.90 6.28 13.97
CA ASP A 237 25.43 6.62 12.66
C ASP A 237 26.17 5.40 12.09
N VAL A 238 25.56 4.81 11.08
CA VAL A 238 26.17 3.70 10.31
C VAL A 238 26.30 4.11 8.85
N PRO A 239 27.25 3.54 8.10
CA PRO A 239 27.47 3.88 6.70
C PRO A 239 26.22 3.72 5.82
N LEU A 240 25.19 3.01 6.30
CA LEU A 240 23.92 2.81 5.61
C LEU A 240 22.91 3.96 5.86
N ASN A 241 23.11 4.78 6.90
CA ASN A 241 22.23 5.90 7.26
C ASN A 241 22.69 7.19 6.58
N VAL A 242 22.83 7.15 5.26
CA VAL A 242 23.16 8.33 4.48
C VAL A 242 21.94 8.88 3.76
N PRO A 243 21.90 10.19 3.43
CA PRO A 243 20.84 10.74 2.59
C PRO A 243 20.73 9.95 1.28
N ILE A 244 19.55 9.42 1.01
CA ILE A 244 19.32 8.61 -0.19
C ILE A 244 19.01 9.50 -1.39
N GLY A 245 19.58 9.15 -2.54
CA GLY A 245 19.28 9.79 -3.82
C GLY A 245 17.93 9.36 -4.40
N SER A 246 17.59 9.90 -5.57
CA SER A 246 16.35 9.56 -6.30
C SER A 246 16.39 8.19 -6.96
N HIS A 247 17.55 7.60 -7.14
CA HIS A 247 17.71 6.34 -7.85
C HIS A 247 17.72 5.15 -6.89
N ARG A 248 17.08 4.07 -7.29
CA ARG A 248 17.08 2.79 -6.57
C ARG A 248 17.88 1.76 -7.32
N ARG A 249 18.63 0.96 -6.57
CA ARG A 249 19.24 -0.27 -7.05
C ARG A 249 18.58 -1.43 -6.32
N VAL A 250 18.21 -2.46 -7.06
CA VAL A 250 17.51 -3.62 -6.52
C VAL A 250 18.44 -4.82 -6.62
N PHE A 251 18.66 -5.48 -5.51
CA PHE A 251 19.40 -6.71 -5.43
C PHE A 251 18.61 -7.73 -4.64
N TRP A 252 18.73 -8.98 -5.02
CA TRP A 252 18.24 -10.12 -4.24
C TRP A 252 19.25 -11.25 -4.34
N LEU A 253 19.21 -12.10 -3.34
CA LEU A 253 19.91 -13.36 -3.34
C LEU A 253 18.91 -14.46 -2.99
N GLN A 254 19.17 -15.65 -3.49
CA GLN A 254 18.36 -16.82 -3.21
C GLN A 254 19.23 -17.81 -2.45
N ARG A 255 18.72 -18.32 -1.33
CA ARG A 255 19.35 -19.31 -0.48
C ARG A 255 18.26 -20.19 0.13
N GLU A 256 18.65 -21.35 0.60
CA GLU A 256 17.77 -22.23 1.33
C GLU A 256 17.33 -21.58 2.67
N LEU A 257 16.08 -21.78 3.07
CA LEU A 257 15.56 -21.22 4.31
C LEU A 257 16.35 -21.70 5.55
N ALA A 258 16.91 -22.90 5.46
CA ALA A 258 17.75 -23.47 6.51
C ALA A 258 18.98 -22.61 6.78
N ASP A 259 19.59 -22.01 5.74
CA ASP A 259 20.77 -21.15 5.89
C ASP A 259 20.42 -19.89 6.72
N PHE A 260 19.24 -19.28 6.45
CA PHE A 260 18.78 -18.11 7.23
C PHE A 260 18.47 -18.47 8.67
N LYS A 261 17.88 -19.65 8.91
CA LYS A 261 17.62 -20.14 10.28
C LYS A 261 18.92 -20.38 11.03
N ALA A 262 19.91 -20.97 10.39
CA ALA A 262 21.23 -21.20 10.99
C ALA A 262 21.90 -19.89 11.43
N VAL A 263 21.81 -18.83 10.62
CA VAL A 263 22.34 -17.52 10.99
C VAL A 263 21.59 -16.95 12.21
N LYS A 264 20.27 -17.03 12.20
CA LYS A 264 19.45 -16.56 13.34
C LYS A 264 19.78 -17.30 14.64
N ASP A 265 20.00 -18.61 14.57
CA ASP A 265 20.26 -19.45 15.75
C ASP A 265 21.72 -19.31 16.24
N ALA A 266 22.61 -18.72 15.44
CA ALA A 266 24.01 -18.46 15.79
C ALA A 266 24.24 -17.07 16.42
N LEU A 267 23.25 -16.17 16.37
CA LEU A 267 23.27 -14.81 16.92
C LEU A 267 22.43 -14.71 18.20
#